data_edfd5f0f2e961d238fe53c61aee283ca
#
_entry.id   edfd5f0f2e961d238fe53c61aee283ca
#
_cell.length_a   1.000
_cell.length_b   1.000
_cell.length_c   1.000
_cell.angle_alpha   90.00
_cell.angle_beta   90.00
_cell.angle_gamma   90.00
#
_symmetry.space_group_name_H-M   'P 1'
#
loop_
_entity.id
_entity.type
_entity.pdbx_description
1 polymer ?
#
loop_
_entity_poly.entity_id
_entity_poly.type
_entity_poly.pdbx_seq_one_letter_code
_entity_poly.pdbx_strand_id
1 'polypeptide(L)'
;AAVYGARACCIGGAVGTATVLAGKMFDIPISGTMAHSWVMFYNDEFEAFKKYAENYPDGTVLLVDTYDVLESGIPNAIRVAKEVLEPMGKRLLFHFRKAFRLFLKYV
;
A
#
# COMPACT_ATOMS: atom_id res chain seq x y z
N ALA A 1 -4.94 -18.84 13.70
CA ALA A 1 -3.51 -18.74 13.40
C ALA A 1 -3.09 -17.30 13.05
N ALA A 2 -3.80 -16.62 12.13
CA ALA A 2 -3.42 -15.27 11.67
C ALA A 2 -3.35 -14.22 12.80
N VAL A 3 -4.29 -14.23 13.72
CA VAL A 3 -4.37 -13.25 14.83
C VAL A 3 -3.18 -13.41 15.79
N TYR A 4 -2.87 -14.61 16.22
CA TYR A 4 -1.72 -14.86 17.10
C TYR A 4 -0.38 -14.76 16.36
N GLY A 5 -0.35 -15.09 15.06
CA GLY A 5 0.81 -14.85 14.21
C GLY A 5 1.15 -13.36 14.10
N ALA A 6 0.15 -12.51 13.93
CA ALA A 6 0.33 -11.04 13.94
C ALA A 6 0.90 -10.53 15.26
N ARG A 7 0.41 -11.05 16.39
CA ARG A 7 0.96 -10.72 17.72
C ARG A 7 2.43 -11.14 17.84
N ALA A 8 2.75 -12.37 17.44
CA ALA A 8 4.12 -12.87 17.48
C ALA A 8 5.07 -12.02 16.62
N CYS A 9 4.63 -11.64 15.42
CA CYS A 9 5.40 -10.75 14.55
C CYS A 9 5.64 -9.37 15.18
N CYS A 10 4.62 -8.81 15.85
CA CYS A 10 4.76 -7.54 16.54
C CYS A 10 5.78 -7.62 17.69
N ILE A 11 5.73 -8.69 18.49
CA ILE A 11 6.74 -8.95 19.53
C ILE A 11 8.12 -9.09 18.91
N GLY A 12 8.24 -9.68 17.72
CA GLY A 12 9.47 -9.82 16.94
C GLY A 12 9.97 -8.53 16.27
N GLY A 13 9.26 -7.39 16.45
CA GLY A 13 9.68 -6.09 15.94
C GLY A 13 8.91 -5.56 14.72
N ALA A 14 7.84 -6.23 14.28
CA ALA A 14 6.97 -5.67 13.24
C ALA A 14 6.20 -4.46 13.76
N VAL A 15 6.15 -3.38 12.96
CA VAL A 15 5.58 -2.09 13.35
C VAL A 15 4.07 -2.00 13.21
N GLY A 16 3.43 -2.99 12.59
CA GLY A 16 1.98 -3.00 12.39
C GLY A 16 1.48 -4.30 11.79
N THR A 17 0.17 -4.42 11.65
CA THR A 17 -0.49 -5.59 11.06
C THR A 17 -1.60 -5.21 10.09
N ALA A 18 -1.77 -5.98 9.03
CA ALA A 18 -2.94 -5.91 8.15
C ALA A 18 -4.16 -6.68 8.72
N THR A 19 -3.97 -7.47 9.78
CA THR A 19 -5.03 -8.24 10.43
C THR A 19 -5.78 -7.34 11.43
N VAL A 20 -6.89 -6.75 11.00
CA VAL A 20 -7.68 -5.78 11.78
C VAL A 20 -8.08 -6.34 13.15
N LEU A 21 -8.50 -7.61 13.21
CA LEU A 21 -8.86 -8.25 14.46
C LEU A 21 -7.70 -8.33 15.45
N ALA A 22 -6.49 -8.63 14.97
CA ALA A 22 -5.30 -8.64 15.83
C ALA A 22 -4.96 -7.23 16.35
N GLY A 23 -5.12 -6.20 15.50
CA GLY A 23 -4.96 -4.82 15.93
C GLY A 23 -5.92 -4.45 17.04
N LYS A 24 -7.19 -4.84 16.93
CA LYS A 24 -8.21 -4.61 17.95
C LYS A 24 -7.95 -5.38 19.26
N MET A 25 -7.54 -6.64 19.17
CA MET A 25 -7.34 -7.50 20.35
C MET A 25 -6.06 -7.18 21.11
N PHE A 26 -4.99 -6.80 20.44
CA PHE A 26 -3.66 -6.66 21.03
C PHE A 26 -3.09 -5.23 20.95
N ASP A 27 -3.92 -4.27 20.56
CA ASP A 27 -3.53 -2.86 20.41
C ASP A 27 -2.29 -2.68 19.49
N ILE A 28 -2.28 -3.43 18.38
CA ILE A 28 -1.22 -3.36 17.38
C ILE A 28 -1.64 -2.35 16.31
N PRO A 29 -0.76 -1.41 15.89
CA PRO A 29 -1.06 -0.48 14.81
C PRO A 29 -1.51 -1.22 13.55
N ILE A 30 -2.63 -0.78 12.95
CA ILE A 30 -3.15 -1.34 11.71
C ILE A 30 -2.52 -0.60 10.55
N SER A 31 -1.95 -1.35 9.61
CA SER A 31 -1.35 -0.81 8.40
C SER A 31 -1.63 -1.74 7.21
N GLY A 32 -1.81 -1.15 6.04
CA GLY A 32 -2.08 -1.93 4.83
C GLY A 32 -2.26 -1.04 3.62
N THR A 33 -2.65 -1.68 2.52
CA THR A 33 -2.96 -1.04 1.24
C THR A 33 -4.42 -1.28 0.87
N MET A 34 -4.87 -0.70 -0.26
CA MET A 34 -6.07 -1.20 -0.92
C MET A 34 -5.87 -2.65 -1.38
N ALA A 35 -6.96 -3.35 -1.63
CA ALA A 35 -6.94 -4.66 -2.28
C ALA A 35 -6.84 -4.55 -3.80
N HIS A 36 -6.40 -5.61 -4.49
CA HIS A 36 -6.43 -5.67 -5.96
C HIS A 36 -7.85 -5.44 -6.53
N SER A 37 -8.89 -5.91 -5.83
CA SER A 37 -10.28 -5.70 -6.21
C SER A 37 -10.67 -4.22 -6.26
N TRP A 38 -10.09 -3.37 -5.43
CA TRP A 38 -10.27 -1.91 -5.52
C TRP A 38 -9.76 -1.38 -6.86
N VAL A 39 -8.54 -1.78 -7.24
CA VAL A 39 -7.94 -1.32 -8.50
C VAL A 39 -8.76 -1.82 -9.69
N MET A 40 -9.19 -3.09 -9.66
CA MET A 40 -10.00 -3.71 -10.72
C MET A 40 -11.43 -3.16 -10.83
N PHE A 41 -11.94 -2.52 -9.79
CA PHE A 41 -13.26 -1.88 -9.81
C PHE A 41 -13.30 -0.65 -10.75
N TYR A 42 -12.18 0.04 -10.90
CA TYR A 42 -12.07 1.20 -11.78
C TYR A 42 -11.65 0.79 -13.19
N ASN A 43 -12.04 1.56 -14.18
CA ASN A 43 -11.64 1.33 -15.57
C ASN A 43 -10.18 1.66 -15.85
N ASP A 44 -9.58 2.49 -15.01
CA ASP A 44 -8.19 2.95 -15.12
C ASP A 44 -7.49 2.86 -13.76
N GLU A 45 -6.30 2.28 -13.75
CA GLU A 45 -5.46 2.13 -12.55
C GLU A 45 -5.07 3.49 -11.94
N PHE A 46 -4.80 4.47 -12.78
CA PHE A 46 -4.52 5.83 -12.33
C PHE A 46 -5.71 6.42 -11.55
N GLU A 47 -6.93 6.25 -12.05
CA GLU A 47 -8.14 6.72 -11.36
C GLU A 47 -8.32 6.04 -10.00
N ALA A 48 -8.10 4.72 -9.93
CA ALA A 48 -8.17 3.97 -8.70
C ALA A 48 -7.18 4.50 -7.65
N PHE A 49 -5.94 4.74 -8.04
CA PHE A 49 -4.91 5.29 -7.18
C PHE A 49 -5.19 6.74 -6.75
N LYS A 50 -5.66 7.56 -7.68
CA LYS A 50 -6.06 8.94 -7.41
C LYS A 50 -7.17 9.01 -6.36
N LYS A 51 -8.22 8.24 -6.54
CA LYS A 51 -9.35 8.17 -5.59
C LYS A 51 -8.91 7.69 -4.20
N TYR A 52 -8.01 6.72 -4.15
CA TYR A 52 -7.47 6.25 -2.89
C TYR A 52 -6.62 7.32 -2.19
N ALA A 53 -5.72 7.97 -2.91
CA ALA A 53 -4.86 9.05 -2.38
C ALA A 53 -5.66 10.27 -1.91
N GLU A 54 -6.73 10.64 -2.61
CA GLU A 54 -7.63 11.72 -2.21
C GLU A 54 -8.36 11.43 -0.90
N ASN A 55 -8.76 10.17 -0.67
CA ASN A 55 -9.46 9.78 0.55
C ASN A 55 -8.53 9.49 1.74
N TYR A 56 -7.33 9.02 1.47
CA TYR A 56 -6.34 8.63 2.49
C TYR A 56 -4.97 9.26 2.22
N PRO A 57 -4.85 10.60 2.24
CA PRO A 57 -3.61 11.28 1.90
C PRO A 57 -2.48 11.04 2.90
N ASP A 58 -2.83 10.78 4.17
CA ASP A 58 -1.85 10.50 5.22
C ASP A 58 -1.43 9.03 5.18
N GLY A 59 -0.17 8.78 4.84
CA GLY A 59 0.37 7.42 4.78
C GLY A 59 -0.18 6.60 3.60
N THR A 60 -0.46 7.23 2.46
CA THR A 60 -0.89 6.53 1.25
C THR A 60 0.10 5.45 0.85
N VAL A 61 -0.34 4.21 0.81
CA VAL A 61 0.43 3.07 0.31
C VAL A 61 -0.32 2.45 -0.86
N LEU A 62 0.24 2.52 -2.06
CA LEU A 62 -0.38 2.01 -3.29
C LEU A 62 0.09 0.60 -3.61
N LEU A 63 -0.85 -0.26 -3.98
CA LEU A 63 -0.62 -1.63 -4.45
C LEU A 63 -0.44 -1.58 -5.97
N VAL A 64 0.81 -1.68 -6.44
CA VAL A 64 1.19 -1.42 -7.84
C VAL A 64 1.31 -2.67 -8.71
N ASP A 65 1.00 -3.84 -8.17
CA ASP A 65 1.16 -5.13 -8.86
C ASP A 65 -0.16 -5.80 -9.26
N THR A 66 -1.22 -5.02 -9.47
CA THR A 66 -2.51 -5.53 -9.95
C THR A 66 -2.40 -6.00 -11.41
N TYR A 67 -1.81 -5.21 -12.27
CA TYR A 67 -1.61 -5.51 -13.69
C TYR A 67 -0.12 -5.66 -13.99
N ASP A 68 0.51 -4.66 -14.62
CA ASP A 68 1.95 -4.65 -14.88
C ASP A 68 2.64 -3.62 -14.00
N VAL A 69 3.63 -4.06 -13.23
CA VAL A 69 4.33 -3.21 -12.26
C VAL A 69 5.10 -2.08 -12.93
N LEU A 70 5.83 -2.39 -13.99
CA LEU A 70 6.76 -1.45 -14.63
C LEU A 70 6.07 -0.59 -15.69
N GLU A 71 5.14 -1.17 -16.44
CA GLU A 71 4.45 -0.49 -17.55
C GLU A 71 3.23 0.32 -17.08
N SER A 72 2.62 -0.06 -15.96
CA SER A 72 1.37 0.55 -15.49
C SER A 72 1.43 1.00 -14.02
N GLY A 73 1.68 0.09 -13.09
CA GLY A 73 1.57 0.35 -11.67
C GLY A 73 2.47 1.48 -11.17
N ILE A 74 3.77 1.37 -11.39
CA ILE A 74 4.74 2.39 -10.95
C ILE A 74 4.54 3.73 -11.69
N PRO A 75 4.39 3.78 -13.03
CA PRO A 75 4.13 5.03 -13.72
C PRO A 75 2.88 5.76 -13.22
N ASN A 76 1.77 5.05 -13.04
CA ASN A 76 0.54 5.62 -12.52
C ASN A 76 0.68 6.09 -11.06
N ALA A 77 1.39 5.36 -10.23
CA ALA A 77 1.65 5.75 -8.85
C ALA A 77 2.53 7.00 -8.74
N ILE A 78 3.58 7.11 -9.57
CA ILE A 78 4.40 8.32 -9.65
C ILE A 78 3.57 9.52 -10.11
N ARG A 79 2.69 9.31 -11.08
CA ARG A 79 1.80 10.36 -11.58
C ARG A 79 0.86 10.86 -10.49
N VAL A 80 0.25 9.95 -9.71
CA VAL A 80 -0.60 10.31 -8.55
C VAL A 80 0.21 11.04 -7.48
N ALA A 81 1.44 10.61 -7.20
CA ALA A 81 2.30 11.30 -6.25
C ALA A 81 2.51 12.78 -6.64
N LYS A 82 2.83 13.04 -7.90
CA LYS A 82 3.06 14.39 -8.41
C LYS A 82 1.78 15.24 -8.50
N GLU A 83 0.69 14.66 -8.97
CA GLU A 83 -0.55 15.40 -9.25
C GLU A 83 -1.43 15.59 -8.00
N VAL A 84 -1.38 14.67 -7.04
CA VAL A 84 -2.28 14.66 -5.88
C VAL A 84 -1.53 14.86 -4.57
N LEU A 85 -0.50 14.10 -4.28
CA LEU A 85 0.16 14.08 -2.98
C LEU A 85 1.15 15.22 -2.77
N GLU A 86 1.98 15.55 -3.76
CA GLU A 86 2.93 16.67 -3.67
C GLU A 86 2.24 18.01 -3.39
N PRO A 87 1.14 18.39 -4.08
CA PRO A 87 0.40 19.62 -3.77
C PRO A 87 -0.16 19.65 -2.35
N MET A 88 -0.42 18.49 -1.74
CA MET A 88 -0.87 18.36 -0.35
C MET A 88 0.28 18.31 0.66
N GLY A 89 1.54 18.30 0.22
CA GLY A 89 2.71 18.10 1.09
C GLY A 89 2.82 16.70 1.66
N LYS A 90 2.23 15.70 1.01
CA LYS A 90 2.18 14.30 1.46
C LYS A 90 3.18 13.42 0.71
N ARG A 91 3.51 12.28 1.30
CA ARG A 91 4.48 11.31 0.76
C ARG A 91 3.76 10.05 0.30
N LEU A 92 4.30 9.44 -0.76
CA LEU A 92 3.81 8.18 -1.28
C LEU A 92 4.71 7.02 -0.83
N LEU A 93 4.08 5.91 -0.48
CA LEU A 93 4.72 4.61 -0.29
C LEU A 93 4.16 3.61 -1.30
N PHE A 94 5.00 2.68 -1.75
CA PHE A 94 4.59 1.61 -2.65
C PHE A 94 4.60 0.26 -1.93
N HIS A 95 3.62 -0.55 -2.23
CA HIS A 95 3.62 -1.96 -1.87
C HIS A 95 3.49 -2.83 -3.12
N PHE A 96 4.35 -3.85 -3.24
CA PHE A 96 4.24 -4.85 -4.26
C PHE A 96 4.77 -6.21 -3.75
N ARG A 97 3.97 -7.21 -3.95
CA ARG A 97 4.21 -8.55 -3.38
C ARG A 97 5.38 -9.29 -4.00
N LYS A 98 5.70 -9.02 -5.28
CA LYS A 98 6.74 -9.74 -6.05
C LYS A 98 8.09 -9.03 -6.16
N ALA A 99 8.20 -7.79 -5.81
CA ALA A 99 9.35 -6.97 -6.19
C ALA A 99 10.38 -6.71 -5.10
N PHE A 100 10.33 -7.40 -3.98
CA PHE A 100 11.42 -7.32 -3.01
C PHE A 100 12.79 -7.67 -3.64
N ARG A 101 12.80 -8.49 -4.70
CA ARG A 101 13.98 -8.81 -5.50
C ARG A 101 14.41 -7.71 -6.48
N LEU A 102 13.47 -6.90 -6.97
CA LEU A 102 13.79 -5.82 -7.92
C LEU A 102 14.28 -4.55 -7.20
N PHE A 103 13.72 -4.24 -6.03
CA PHE A 103 14.12 -3.08 -5.24
C PHE A 103 15.59 -3.14 -4.84
N LEU A 104 16.10 -4.32 -4.46
CA LEU A 104 17.51 -4.54 -4.14
C LEU A 104 18.47 -4.41 -5.35
N LYS A 105 17.94 -4.39 -6.57
CA LYS A 105 18.76 -4.30 -7.80
C LYS A 105 18.96 -2.85 -8.28
N TYR A 106 18.17 -1.90 -7.76
CA TYR A 106 18.17 -0.49 -8.19
C TYR A 106 18.43 0.51 -7.06
N VAL A 107 18.70 0.01 -5.86
CA VAL A 107 19.18 0.78 -4.71
C VAL A 107 20.64 0.46 -4.50
#